data_b969f1565598cc0588dbb59d7789a5be
#
_entry.id   b969f1565598cc0588dbb59d7789a5be
#
_cell.length_a   1.000
_cell.length_b   1.000
_cell.length_c   1.000
_cell.angle_alpha   90.00
_cell.angle_beta   90.00
_cell.angle_gamma   90.00
#
_symmetry.space_group_name_H-M   'P 1'
#
loop_
_entity.id
_entity.type
_entity.pdbx_description
1 polymer ?
#
loop_
_entity_poly.entity_id
_entity_poly.type
_entity_poly.pdbx_seq_one_letter_code
_entity_poly.pdbx_strand_id
1 'polypeptide(L)' 'MLSDIERKVLRVIANYSAGRRRTPTVNELCIKTGRNRGGIMTVLEVLTCEGYIEWQRSDPDKIVILEAWERKGPGQWQAK' A
#
# COMPACT_ATOMS: atom_id res chain seq x y z
N MET A 1 -1.53 5.39 12.26
CA MET A 1 -1.68 6.36 11.16
C MET A 1 -0.54 6.20 10.18
N LEU A 2 -0.81 6.28 8.90
CA LEU A 2 0.22 6.10 7.88
C LEU A 2 1.03 7.37 7.69
N SER A 3 2.32 7.20 7.41
CA SER A 3 3.15 8.31 6.97
C SER A 3 2.79 8.70 5.54
N ASP A 4 3.34 9.83 5.08
CA ASP A 4 3.04 10.31 3.73
C ASP A 4 3.45 9.30 2.66
N ILE A 5 4.62 8.68 2.82
CA ILE A 5 5.07 7.69 1.83
C ILE A 5 4.21 6.44 1.88
N GLU A 6 3.80 6.01 3.06
CA GLU A 6 2.95 4.83 3.20
C GLU A 6 1.60 5.08 2.55
N ARG A 7 1.04 6.26 2.79
CA ARG A 7 -0.23 6.66 2.19
C ARG A 7 -0.12 6.75 0.68
N LYS A 8 0.99 7.32 0.20
CA LYS A 8 1.22 7.44 -1.24
C LYS A 8 1.33 6.07 -1.90
N VAL A 9 2.08 5.16 -1.29
CA VAL A 9 2.24 3.82 -1.85
C VAL A 9 0.91 3.09 -1.88
N LEU A 10 0.12 3.19 -0.82
CA LEU A 10 -1.19 2.56 -0.79
C LEU A 10 -2.08 3.10 -1.91
N ARG A 11 -2.06 4.41 -2.12
CA ARG A 11 -2.84 5.04 -3.18
C ARG A 11 -2.39 4.58 -4.56
N VAL A 12 -1.08 4.50 -4.76
CA VAL A 12 -0.54 4.01 -6.04
C VAL A 12 -0.99 2.58 -6.31
N ILE A 13 -0.93 1.73 -5.29
CA ILE A 13 -1.37 0.35 -5.43
C ILE A 13 -2.85 0.30 -5.81
N ALA A 14 -3.68 1.08 -5.12
CA ALA A 14 -5.11 1.08 -5.37
C ALA A 14 -5.44 1.58 -6.77
N ASN A 15 -4.81 2.68 -7.18
CA ASN A 15 -5.05 3.25 -8.51
C ASN A 15 -4.58 2.32 -9.62
N TYR A 16 -3.42 1.72 -9.44
CA TYR A 16 -2.89 0.77 -10.42
C TYR A 16 -3.82 -0.42 -10.57
N SER A 17 -4.26 -0.95 -9.44
CA SER A 17 -5.15 -2.11 -9.43
C SER A 17 -6.49 -1.81 -10.09
N ALA A 18 -7.03 -0.62 -9.83
CA ALA A 18 -8.32 -0.22 -10.42
C ALA A 18 -8.24 -0.14 -11.93
N GLY A 19 -7.10 0.32 -12.47
CA GLY A 19 -6.96 0.47 -13.92
C GLY A 19 -6.55 -0.80 -14.64
N ARG A 20 -5.85 -1.71 -13.97
CA ARG A 20 -5.22 -2.85 -14.63
C ARG A 20 -5.69 -4.20 -14.13
N ARG A 21 -6.54 -4.21 -13.13
CA ARG A 21 -7.09 -5.44 -12.55
C ARG A 21 -6.02 -6.33 -11.94
N ARG A 22 -4.89 -5.76 -11.58
CA ARG A 22 -3.84 -6.44 -10.84
C ARG A 22 -3.07 -5.41 -10.03
N THR A 23 -2.38 -5.87 -9.01
CA THR A 23 -1.56 -4.98 -8.22
C THR A 23 -0.19 -4.81 -8.88
N PRO A 24 0.49 -3.67 -8.62
CA PRO A 24 1.82 -3.45 -9.19
C PRO A 24 2.86 -4.34 -8.50
N THR A 25 3.96 -4.57 -9.21
CA THR A 25 5.11 -5.25 -8.61
C THR A 25 5.90 -4.25 -7.79
N VAL A 26 6.83 -4.77 -6.96
CA VAL A 26 7.73 -3.92 -6.20
C VAL A 26 8.52 -3.00 -7.12
N ASN A 27 8.97 -3.53 -8.25
CA ASN A 27 9.73 -2.74 -9.22
C ASN A 27 8.90 -1.59 -9.75
N GLU A 28 7.65 -1.83 -10.07
CA GLU A 28 6.76 -0.77 -10.55
C GLU A 28 6.53 0.29 -9.48
N LEU A 29 6.40 -0.12 -8.23
CA LEU A 29 6.27 0.82 -7.13
C LEU A 29 7.51 1.69 -6.98
N CYS A 30 8.69 1.10 -7.14
CA CYS A 30 9.93 1.87 -7.09
C CYS A 30 9.94 2.95 -8.16
N ILE A 31 9.54 2.60 -9.38
CA ILE A 31 9.50 3.56 -10.49
C ILE A 31 8.49 4.67 -10.22
N LYS A 32 7.30 4.30 -9.78
CA LYS A 32 6.22 5.27 -9.60
C LYS A 32 6.45 6.22 -8.42
N THR A 33 7.18 5.76 -7.40
CA THR A 33 7.37 6.58 -6.20
C THR A 33 8.77 7.18 -6.12
N GLY A 34 9.69 6.75 -6.97
CA GLY A 34 11.07 7.21 -6.93
C GLY A 34 11.84 6.65 -5.74
N ARG A 35 11.39 5.58 -5.12
CA ARG A 35 12.04 4.96 -3.98
C ARG A 35 12.78 3.70 -4.41
N ASN A 36 13.76 3.28 -3.60
CA ASN A 36 14.46 2.05 -3.89
C ASN A 36 13.67 0.85 -3.36
N ARG A 37 14.13 -0.34 -3.73
CA ARG A 37 13.44 -1.58 -3.38
C ARG A 37 13.34 -1.77 -1.88
N GLY A 38 14.42 -1.49 -1.15
CA GLY A 38 14.42 -1.64 0.30
C GLY A 38 13.39 -0.75 0.97
N GLY A 39 13.29 0.50 0.50
CA GLY A 39 12.32 1.43 1.04
C GLY A 39 10.88 0.98 0.78
N ILE A 40 10.62 0.51 -0.44
CA ILE A 40 9.29 0.02 -0.79
C ILE A 40 8.95 -1.23 0.03
N MET A 41 9.89 -2.15 0.20
CA MET A 41 9.63 -3.36 1.00
C MET A 41 9.27 -3.00 2.44
N THR A 42 9.95 -2.02 3.00
CA THR A 42 9.63 -1.55 4.36
C THR A 42 8.22 -0.97 4.42
N VAL A 43 7.85 -0.17 3.43
CA VAL A 43 6.51 0.41 3.38
C VAL A 43 5.45 -0.69 3.26
N LEU A 44 5.69 -1.67 2.41
CA LEU A 44 4.74 -2.78 2.24
C LEU A 44 4.58 -3.56 3.54
N GLU A 45 5.67 -3.73 4.29
CA GLU A 45 5.58 -4.37 5.60
C GLU A 45 4.69 -3.60 6.56
N VAL A 46 4.84 -2.28 6.59
CA VAL A 46 4.02 -1.45 7.46
C VAL A 46 2.56 -1.56 7.06
N LEU A 47 2.25 -1.47 5.76
CA LEU A 47 0.88 -1.59 5.30
C LEU A 47 0.27 -2.95 5.64
N THR A 48 1.08 -4.00 5.59
CA THR A 48 0.63 -5.33 6.00
C THR A 48 0.33 -5.38 7.49
N CYS A 49 1.22 -4.83 8.30
CA CYS A 49 1.03 -4.81 9.75
C CYS A 49 -0.20 -4.01 10.14
N GLU A 50 -0.51 -2.95 9.39
CA GLU A 50 -1.67 -2.11 9.66
C GLU A 50 -2.97 -2.70 9.10
N GLY A 51 -2.87 -3.78 8.32
CA GLY A 51 -4.05 -4.44 7.80
C GLY A 51 -4.63 -3.84 6.53
N TYR A 52 -3.87 -3.03 5.82
CA TYR A 52 -4.34 -2.44 4.56
C TYR A 52 -4.13 -3.35 3.37
N ILE A 53 -3.08 -4.18 3.41
CA ILE A 53 -2.80 -5.13 2.34
C ILE A 53 -2.39 -6.47 2.94
N GLU A 54 -2.41 -7.51 2.11
CA GLU A 54 -1.76 -8.77 2.40
C GLU A 54 -0.53 -8.89 1.51
N TRP A 55 0.62 -9.15 2.12
CA TRP A 55 1.88 -9.18 1.40
C TRP A 55 2.92 -9.93 2.24
N GLN A 56 3.82 -10.63 1.56
CA GLN A 56 4.89 -11.37 2.23
C GLN A 56 6.21 -11.09 1.54
N ARG A 57 7.28 -11.06 2.33
CA ARG A 57 8.62 -10.88 1.78
C ARG A 57 9.04 -12.02 0.87
N SER A 58 8.52 -13.21 1.12
CA SER A 58 8.85 -14.38 0.30
C SER A 58 8.24 -14.29 -1.10
N ASP A 59 7.21 -13.47 -1.25
CA ASP A 59 6.55 -13.28 -2.55
C ASP A 59 6.21 -11.80 -2.70
N PRO A 60 7.23 -10.95 -2.90
CA PRO A 60 7.06 -9.51 -2.81
C PRO A 60 6.21 -8.90 -3.92
N ASP A 61 6.03 -9.59 -5.03
CA ASP A 61 5.24 -9.06 -6.12
C ASP A 61 3.76 -9.40 -5.99
N LYS A 62 3.40 -10.18 -4.99
CA LYS A 62 2.01 -10.55 -4.78
C LYS A 62 1.43 -9.69 -3.67
N ILE A 63 0.66 -8.72 -4.05
CA ILE A 63 0.04 -7.76 -3.12
C ILE A 63 -1.48 -7.89 -3.27
N VAL A 64 -2.17 -8.03 -2.15
CA VAL A 64 -3.64 -8.07 -2.14
C VAL A 64 -4.12 -6.88 -1.33
N ILE A 65 -4.99 -6.07 -1.92
CA ILE A 65 -5.52 -4.88 -1.24
C ILE A 65 -6.68 -5.30 -0.37
N LEU A 66 -6.59 -4.98 0.91
CA LEU A 66 -7.67 -5.19 1.86
C LEU A 66 -8.45 -3.90 2.08
N GLU A 67 -7.76 -2.77 2.20
CA GLU A 67 -8.39 -1.46 2.30
C GLU A 67 -7.60 -0.47 1.46
N ALA A 68 -8.28 0.19 0.54
CA ALA A 68 -7.64 1.10 -0.40
C ALA A 68 -7.38 2.49 0.18
N TRP A 69 -7.99 2.81 1.32
CA TRP A 69 -7.90 4.15 1.91
C TRP A 69 -7.45 4.05 3.34
N GLU A 70 -6.73 5.06 3.79
CA GLU A 70 -6.32 5.13 5.19
C GLU A 70 -7.55 5.22 6.09
N ARG A 71 -7.59 4.38 7.13
CA ARG A 71 -8.68 4.40 8.09
C ARG A 71 -8.55 5.61 8.99
N LYS A 72 -9.69 6.21 9.32
CA LYS A 72 -9.71 7.30 10.27
C LYS A 72 -9.53 6.75 11.68
N GLY A 73 -9.00 7.58 12.55
CA GLY A 73 -8.90 7.23 13.94
C GLY A 73 -10.26 7.09 14.59
N PRO A 74 -10.32 6.48 15.77
CA PRO A 74 -11.60 6.31 16.46
C PRO A 74 -12.29 7.63 16.68
N GLY A 75 -13.59 7.68 16.42
CA GLY A 75 -14.41 8.85 16.67
C GLY A 75 -14.32 9.92 15.62
N GLN A 76 -13.60 9.70 14.54
CA GLN A 76 -13.46 10.72 13.52
C GLN A 76 -14.41 10.61 12.38
N TRP A 77 -15.03 9.49 12.27
CA TRP A 77 -15.92 9.35 11.13
C TRP A 77 -17.14 8.63 11.55
N GLN A 78 -17.73 8.91 11.31
CA GLN A 78 -18.69 8.40 11.76
C GLN A 78 -19.64 8.82 11.20
N ALA A 79 -19.36 9.21 11.10
CA ALA A 79 -19.99 9.70 10.73
C ALA A 79 -20.60 9.55 9.91
N LYS A 80 -20.61 9.35 10.09
CA LYS A 80 -21.07 9.21 9.50
C LYS A 80 -21.59 8.90 9.24
#